data_9332d849a4992e536aee9f87c29b4d4a
#
_entry.id   9332d849a4992e536aee9f87c29b4d4a
#
_cell.length_a   1.000
_cell.length_b   1.000
_cell.length_c   1.000
_cell.angle_alpha   90.00
_cell.angle_beta   90.00
_cell.angle_gamma   90.00
#
_symmetry.space_group_name_H-M   'P 1'
#
loop_
_entity.id
_entity.type
_entity.pdbx_description
1 polymer ?
#
loop_
_entity_poly.entity_id
_entity_poly.type
_entity_poly.pdbx_seq_one_letter_code
_entity_poly.pdbx_strand_id
1 'polypeptide(L)'
;MQERKFAFVDASPIRTIPGEVKIGKMTIGKKDFSLLSLIEGIKSGVRTIDATRIVIDPIASLVFQFPDVIQRRNAVLDLVEALVETGGTCMLTTELRIPGLERAVQLEEYLAHGVIVLQTVQVGRSIIRSLQVEKMRETAIDMQPRPYRITQSGIEVFPKESIY
;
A
#
# COMPACT_ATOMS: atom_id res chain seq x y z
N MET A 1 15.46 -7.83 -28.28
CA MET A 1 14.79 -6.87 -27.38
C MET A 1 14.71 -7.51 -26.02
N GLN A 2 15.33 -6.90 -24.99
CA GLN A 2 15.20 -7.40 -23.62
C GLN A 2 13.77 -7.04 -23.14
N GLU A 3 12.95 -8.02 -22.85
CA GLU A 3 11.61 -7.79 -22.29
C GLU A 3 11.76 -7.09 -20.93
N ARG A 4 11.28 -5.86 -20.82
CA ARG A 4 11.20 -5.15 -19.55
C ARG A 4 10.01 -5.71 -18.77
N LYS A 5 10.29 -6.61 -17.83
CA LYS A 5 9.26 -7.27 -16.98
C LYS A 5 8.96 -6.52 -15.68
N PHE A 6 9.72 -5.49 -15.36
CA PHE A 6 9.62 -4.73 -14.12
C PHE A 6 9.93 -3.26 -14.31
N ALA A 7 9.16 -2.37 -13.70
CA ALA A 7 9.44 -0.94 -13.58
C ALA A 7 9.31 -0.53 -12.11
N PHE A 8 10.23 0.29 -11.66
CA PHE A 8 10.21 0.88 -10.32
C PHE A 8 9.96 2.38 -10.45
N VAL A 9 8.97 2.89 -9.68
CA VAL A 9 8.66 4.31 -9.58
C VAL A 9 8.92 4.73 -8.14
N ASP A 10 9.98 5.51 -7.92
CA ASP A 10 10.24 6.10 -6.61
C ASP A 10 9.29 7.30 -6.41
N ALA A 11 8.32 7.10 -5.53
CA ALA A 11 7.33 8.11 -5.13
C ALA A 11 7.72 8.82 -3.83
N SER A 12 8.91 8.56 -3.29
CA SER A 12 9.39 9.21 -2.07
C SER A 12 9.46 10.72 -2.28
N PRO A 13 8.82 11.54 -1.43
CA PRO A 13 9.00 12.98 -1.50
C PRO A 13 10.46 13.29 -1.19
N ILE A 14 11.13 14.00 -2.12
CA ILE A 14 12.51 14.45 -1.90
C ILE A 14 12.50 15.47 -0.75
N ARG A 15 12.68 14.99 0.47
CA ARG A 15 12.78 15.82 1.69
C ARG A 15 14.19 16.39 1.91
N THR A 16 14.92 16.74 0.87
CA THR A 16 16.31 17.16 1.02
C THR A 16 16.55 18.65 0.93
N ILE A 17 15.51 19.49 0.94
CA ILE A 17 15.72 20.94 1.02
C ILE A 17 15.07 21.47 2.30
N PRO A 18 15.85 21.87 3.31
CA PRO A 18 15.31 22.56 4.49
C PRO A 18 14.83 23.93 4.07
N GLY A 19 13.53 24.20 4.18
CA GLY A 19 12.96 25.52 4.12
C GLY A 19 13.12 26.27 2.79
N GLU A 20 12.30 27.30 2.61
CA GLU A 20 12.47 28.27 1.53
C GLU A 20 13.79 29.01 1.68
N VAL A 21 14.67 28.88 0.68
CA VAL A 21 15.87 29.72 0.59
C VAL A 21 15.58 30.88 -0.36
N LYS A 22 15.50 32.09 0.17
CA LYS A 22 15.40 33.31 -0.63
C LYS A 22 16.80 33.76 -1.04
N ILE A 23 17.07 33.72 -2.34
CA ILE A 23 18.27 34.30 -2.92
C ILE A 23 17.84 35.51 -3.79
N GLY A 24 17.92 36.72 -3.23
CA GLY A 24 17.46 37.94 -3.90
C GLY A 24 15.93 37.93 -4.15
N LYS A 25 15.52 38.06 -5.40
CA LYS A 25 14.11 38.03 -5.81
C LYS A 25 13.62 36.61 -6.17
N MET A 26 14.48 35.60 -6.12
CA MET A 26 14.13 34.20 -6.40
C MET A 26 13.88 33.42 -5.11
N THR A 27 12.73 32.78 -5.02
CA THR A 27 12.44 31.82 -3.97
C THR A 27 12.69 30.43 -4.56
N ILE A 28 13.67 29.71 -4.04
CA ILE A 28 13.84 28.29 -4.32
C ILE A 28 13.06 27.56 -3.23
N GLY A 29 11.83 27.20 -3.56
CA GLY A 29 10.90 26.59 -2.62
C GLY A 29 10.80 25.10 -2.79
N LYS A 30 10.26 24.46 -1.75
CA LYS A 30 9.75 23.11 -1.69
C LYS A 30 9.08 22.72 -3.01
N LYS A 31 9.52 21.62 -3.61
CA LYS A 31 8.71 20.97 -4.63
C LYS A 31 7.53 20.37 -3.89
N ASP A 32 6.37 21.00 -3.97
CA ASP A 32 5.16 20.48 -3.35
C ASP A 32 4.87 19.10 -3.95
N PHE A 33 4.51 18.15 -3.06
CA PHE A 33 4.07 16.83 -3.51
C PHE A 33 2.81 17.00 -4.37
N SER A 34 2.83 16.47 -5.58
CA SER A 34 1.68 16.46 -6.48
C SER A 34 1.15 15.05 -6.65
N LEU A 35 -0.06 14.81 -6.13
CA LEU A 35 -0.78 13.56 -6.34
C LEU A 35 -0.99 13.27 -7.83
N LEU A 36 -1.30 14.30 -8.61
CA LEU A 36 -1.49 14.17 -10.05
C LEU A 36 -0.22 13.67 -10.74
N SER A 37 0.94 14.25 -10.40
CA SER A 37 2.22 13.79 -10.96
C SER A 37 2.56 12.35 -10.57
N LEU A 38 2.20 11.93 -9.36
CA LEU A 38 2.36 10.55 -8.92
C LEU A 38 1.48 9.60 -9.76
N ILE A 39 0.20 9.93 -9.91
CA ILE A 39 -0.75 9.15 -10.71
C ILE A 39 -0.29 9.04 -12.17
N GLU A 40 0.15 10.14 -12.76
CA GLU A 40 0.70 10.15 -14.12
C GLU A 40 1.95 9.28 -14.24
N GLY A 41 2.84 9.34 -13.25
CA GLY A 41 4.02 8.48 -13.18
C GLY A 41 3.68 7.00 -13.14
N ILE A 42 2.69 6.61 -12.31
CA ILE A 42 2.17 5.23 -12.24
C ILE A 42 1.59 4.82 -13.60
N LYS A 43 0.67 5.60 -14.17
CA LYS A 43 0.05 5.30 -15.47
C LYS A 43 1.10 5.21 -16.60
N SER A 44 2.11 6.06 -16.57
CA SER A 44 3.23 6.01 -17.53
C SER A 44 4.05 4.74 -17.37
N GLY A 45 4.39 4.35 -16.14
CA GLY A 45 5.10 3.10 -15.85
C GLY A 45 4.33 1.87 -16.34
N VAL A 46 3.03 1.82 -16.04
CA VAL A 46 2.13 0.74 -16.50
C VAL A 46 2.18 0.61 -18.03
N ARG A 47 2.00 1.72 -18.75
CA ARG A 47 2.03 1.72 -20.22
C ARG A 47 3.39 1.31 -20.80
N THR A 48 4.48 1.71 -20.15
CA THR A 48 5.84 1.47 -20.65
C THR A 48 6.21 0.00 -20.73
N ILE A 49 5.70 -0.81 -19.80
CA ILE A 49 6.03 -2.24 -19.71
C ILE A 49 4.79 -3.15 -19.88
N ASP A 50 3.64 -2.57 -20.19
CA ASP A 50 2.35 -3.28 -20.25
C ASP A 50 2.07 -4.05 -18.94
N ALA A 51 2.18 -3.35 -17.81
CA ALA A 51 2.08 -3.95 -16.50
C ALA A 51 0.65 -4.38 -16.18
N THR A 52 0.47 -5.63 -15.83
CA THR A 52 -0.80 -6.19 -15.36
C THR A 52 -0.87 -6.32 -13.83
N ARG A 53 0.23 -6.06 -13.12
CA ARG A 53 0.33 -6.10 -11.67
C ARG A 53 1.05 -4.86 -11.17
N ILE A 54 0.42 -4.18 -10.20
CA ILE A 54 0.90 -2.91 -9.64
C ILE A 54 0.99 -3.08 -8.13
N VAL A 55 2.08 -2.62 -7.53
CA VAL A 55 2.25 -2.61 -6.07
C VAL A 55 2.54 -1.18 -5.63
N ILE A 56 1.81 -0.70 -4.63
CA ILE A 56 2.04 0.57 -3.93
C ILE A 56 2.47 0.24 -2.50
N ASP A 57 3.72 0.56 -2.15
CA ASP A 57 4.32 0.18 -0.87
C ASP A 57 5.08 1.33 -0.21
N PRO A 58 4.56 1.89 0.89
CA PRO A 58 3.19 1.80 1.41
C PRO A 58 2.31 3.00 1.01
N ILE A 59 0.98 2.83 1.04
CA ILE A 59 0.03 3.95 0.82
C ILE A 59 0.13 5.01 1.93
N ALA A 60 0.58 4.64 3.12
CA ALA A 60 0.78 5.54 4.24
C ALA A 60 1.69 6.73 3.87
N SER A 61 2.69 6.52 3.02
CA SER A 61 3.58 7.58 2.54
C SER A 61 2.84 8.67 1.77
N LEU A 62 1.78 8.33 1.03
CA LEU A 62 0.89 9.27 0.39
C LEU A 62 0.05 10.04 1.41
N VAL A 63 -0.56 9.30 2.34
CA VAL A 63 -1.48 9.86 3.34
C VAL A 63 -0.80 10.93 4.20
N PHE A 64 0.48 10.75 4.54
CA PHE A 64 1.25 11.71 5.33
C PHE A 64 1.56 13.03 4.61
N GLN A 65 1.36 13.13 3.31
CA GLN A 65 1.57 14.37 2.57
C GLN A 65 0.44 15.39 2.79
N PHE A 66 -0.73 14.92 3.22
CA PHE A 66 -1.91 15.75 3.43
C PHE A 66 -2.21 15.95 4.92
N PRO A 67 -2.15 17.17 5.45
CA PRO A 67 -2.43 17.44 6.87
C PRO A 67 -3.90 17.26 7.22
N ASP A 68 -4.79 17.58 6.30
CA ASP A 68 -6.25 17.54 6.49
C ASP A 68 -6.83 16.16 6.19
N VAL A 69 -7.80 15.73 7.02
CA VAL A 69 -8.43 14.40 6.92
C VAL A 69 -9.23 14.23 5.63
N ILE A 70 -9.91 15.32 5.20
CA ILE A 70 -10.73 15.26 3.98
C ILE A 70 -9.83 15.18 2.76
N GLN A 71 -8.74 15.96 2.74
CA GLN A 71 -7.74 15.89 1.67
C GLN A 71 -7.10 14.50 1.58
N ARG A 72 -6.77 13.89 2.72
CA ARG A 72 -6.26 12.49 2.75
C ARG A 72 -7.24 11.52 2.15
N ARG A 73 -8.51 11.64 2.52
CA ARG A 73 -9.57 10.78 2.00
C ARG A 73 -9.70 10.92 0.49
N ASN A 74 -9.74 12.14 -0.02
CA ASN A 74 -9.85 12.39 -1.46
C ASN A 74 -8.62 11.86 -2.21
N ALA A 75 -7.41 12.07 -1.67
CA ALA A 75 -6.19 11.56 -2.27
C ALA A 75 -6.16 10.02 -2.40
N VAL A 76 -6.70 9.31 -1.39
CA VAL A 76 -6.83 7.85 -1.45
C VAL A 76 -7.86 7.43 -2.50
N LEU A 77 -9.00 8.13 -2.57
CA LEU A 77 -10.04 7.87 -3.58
C LEU A 77 -9.48 8.07 -5.00
N ASP A 78 -8.85 9.22 -5.26
CA ASP A 78 -8.29 9.56 -6.57
C ASP A 78 -7.22 8.53 -7.00
N LEU A 79 -6.37 8.09 -6.05
CA LEU A 79 -5.38 7.06 -6.32
C LEU A 79 -6.03 5.72 -6.67
N VAL A 80 -7.02 5.28 -5.88
CA VAL A 80 -7.71 4.00 -6.13
C VAL A 80 -8.45 4.02 -7.46
N GLU A 81 -9.14 5.11 -7.80
CA GLU A 81 -9.79 5.27 -9.10
C GLU A 81 -8.78 5.18 -10.25
N ALA A 82 -7.66 5.90 -10.13
CA ALA A 82 -6.60 5.86 -11.14
C ALA A 82 -5.97 4.46 -11.32
N LEU A 83 -5.87 3.68 -10.24
CA LEU A 83 -5.40 2.30 -10.30
C LEU A 83 -6.42 1.38 -10.97
N VAL A 84 -7.71 1.53 -10.65
CA VAL A 84 -8.80 0.76 -11.29
C VAL A 84 -8.82 1.01 -12.80
N GLU A 85 -8.64 2.25 -13.24
CA GLU A 85 -8.58 2.60 -14.66
C GLU A 85 -7.44 1.91 -15.43
N THR A 86 -6.39 1.45 -14.74
CA THR A 86 -5.31 0.69 -15.40
C THR A 86 -5.74 -0.70 -15.87
N GLY A 87 -6.84 -1.24 -15.33
CA GLY A 87 -7.30 -2.60 -15.57
C GLY A 87 -6.42 -3.70 -14.98
N GLY A 88 -5.36 -3.33 -14.27
CA GLY A 88 -4.43 -4.28 -13.63
C GLY A 88 -4.89 -4.76 -12.26
N THR A 89 -4.23 -5.81 -11.75
CA THR A 89 -4.35 -6.21 -10.35
C THR A 89 -3.45 -5.35 -9.50
N CYS A 90 -4.04 -4.61 -8.55
CA CYS A 90 -3.31 -3.68 -7.69
C CYS A 90 -3.23 -4.21 -6.26
N MET A 91 -2.05 -4.14 -5.67
CA MET A 91 -1.80 -4.42 -4.25
C MET A 91 -1.33 -3.14 -3.56
N LEU A 92 -2.01 -2.79 -2.49
CA LEU A 92 -1.65 -1.65 -1.64
C LEU A 92 -1.20 -2.19 -0.29
N THR A 93 -0.05 -1.77 0.20
CA THR A 93 0.35 -2.07 1.58
C THR A 93 0.03 -0.88 2.48
N THR A 94 -0.43 -1.18 3.69
CA THR A 94 -0.68 -0.18 4.73
C THR A 94 -0.31 -0.74 6.10
N GLU A 95 -0.10 0.14 7.06
CA GLU A 95 0.21 -0.26 8.42
C GLU A 95 -1.07 -0.58 9.21
N LEU A 96 -1.04 -1.66 9.95
CA LEU A 96 -2.10 -2.01 10.88
C LEU A 96 -2.00 -1.10 12.10
N ARG A 97 -2.94 -0.16 12.27
CA ARG A 97 -2.87 0.85 13.34
C ARG A 97 -3.15 0.28 14.74
N ILE A 98 -4.04 -0.71 14.82
CA ILE A 98 -4.40 -1.38 16.08
C ILE A 98 -4.51 -2.87 15.78
N PRO A 99 -3.64 -3.71 16.34
CA PRO A 99 -3.76 -5.16 16.21
C PRO A 99 -4.95 -5.69 17.02
N GLY A 100 -5.67 -6.65 16.47
CA GLY A 100 -6.76 -7.33 17.15
C GLY A 100 -8.12 -7.18 16.47
N LEU A 101 -9.16 -7.79 17.07
CA LEU A 101 -10.51 -7.87 16.50
C LEU A 101 -11.27 -6.53 16.51
N GLU A 102 -10.85 -5.57 17.33
CA GLU A 102 -11.53 -4.27 17.50
C GLU A 102 -10.88 -3.15 16.69
N ARG A 103 -10.03 -3.49 15.69
CA ARG A 103 -9.40 -2.46 14.87
C ARG A 103 -10.42 -1.70 14.01
N ALA A 104 -10.26 -0.39 13.91
CA ALA A 104 -11.05 0.41 12.99
C ALA A 104 -10.68 0.12 11.54
N VAL A 105 -11.68 -0.16 10.70
CA VAL A 105 -11.50 -0.32 9.25
C VAL A 105 -11.02 1.00 8.64
N GLN A 106 -9.96 0.95 7.86
CA GLN A 106 -9.41 2.11 7.16
C GLN A 106 -10.12 2.31 5.82
N LEU A 107 -10.05 3.54 5.28
CA LEU A 107 -10.72 3.87 4.02
C LEU A 107 -10.25 2.97 2.86
N GLU A 108 -8.96 2.74 2.75
CA GLU A 108 -8.36 1.88 1.72
C GLU A 108 -8.88 0.44 1.79
N GLU A 109 -9.10 -0.08 2.99
CA GLU A 109 -9.66 -1.41 3.19
C GLU A 109 -11.13 -1.49 2.78
N TYR A 110 -11.89 -0.40 3.02
CA TYR A 110 -13.26 -0.30 2.57
C TYR A 110 -13.37 -0.33 1.04
N LEU A 111 -12.48 0.38 0.36
CA LEU A 111 -12.44 0.48 -1.10
C LEU A 111 -11.92 -0.79 -1.77
N ALA A 112 -10.96 -1.47 -1.16
CA ALA A 112 -10.33 -2.67 -1.71
C ALA A 112 -11.33 -3.81 -1.96
N HIS A 113 -11.11 -4.61 -3.01
CA HIS A 113 -11.87 -5.83 -3.27
C HIS A 113 -11.51 -6.95 -2.32
N GLY A 114 -10.28 -6.98 -1.84
CA GLY A 114 -9.78 -7.93 -0.86
C GLY A 114 -8.91 -7.26 0.20
N VAL A 115 -8.93 -7.82 1.41
CA VAL A 115 -8.09 -7.40 2.55
C VAL A 115 -7.42 -8.63 3.12
N ILE A 116 -6.09 -8.60 3.12
CA ILE A 116 -5.25 -9.63 3.73
C ILE A 116 -4.49 -8.97 4.87
N VAL A 117 -4.65 -9.49 6.07
CA VAL A 117 -3.99 -8.99 7.28
C VAL A 117 -2.81 -9.89 7.63
N LEU A 118 -1.65 -9.27 7.77
CA LEU A 118 -0.45 -9.89 8.31
C LEU A 118 -0.18 -9.29 9.69
N GLN A 119 -0.11 -10.12 10.70
CA GLN A 119 0.14 -9.65 12.06
C GLN A 119 1.03 -10.64 12.83
N THR A 120 1.56 -10.16 13.93
CA THR A 120 2.28 -10.97 14.90
C THR A 120 1.42 -11.09 16.15
N VAL A 121 1.10 -12.32 16.55
CA VAL A 121 0.26 -12.61 17.72
C VAL A 121 1.06 -13.35 18.77
N GLN A 122 0.83 -13.02 20.04
CA GLN A 122 1.39 -13.76 21.16
C GLN A 122 0.43 -14.85 21.61
N VAL A 123 0.88 -16.10 21.62
CA VAL A 123 0.13 -17.25 22.10
C VAL A 123 0.93 -17.89 23.23
N GLY A 124 0.47 -17.68 24.46
CA GLY A 124 1.22 -18.06 25.65
C GLY A 124 2.58 -17.34 25.70
N ARG A 125 3.69 -18.10 25.60
CA ARG A 125 5.06 -17.57 25.56
C ARG A 125 5.64 -17.48 24.16
N SER A 126 4.90 -17.91 23.16
CA SER A 126 5.36 -17.94 21.77
C SER A 126 4.83 -16.74 20.98
N ILE A 127 5.62 -16.28 20.03
CA ILE A 127 5.25 -15.24 19.07
C ILE A 127 5.08 -15.92 17.72
N ILE A 128 3.90 -15.78 17.13
CA ILE A 128 3.52 -16.43 15.87
C ILE A 128 3.14 -15.36 14.85
N ARG A 129 3.62 -15.49 13.63
CA ARG A 129 3.14 -14.68 12.51
C ARG A 129 1.88 -15.29 11.94
N SER A 130 0.87 -14.45 11.75
CA SER A 130 -0.47 -14.82 11.32
C SER A 130 -0.86 -14.10 10.04
N LEU A 131 -1.43 -14.83 9.09
CA LEU A 131 -2.08 -14.32 7.90
C LEU A 131 -3.57 -14.62 7.99
N GLN A 132 -4.41 -13.61 7.71
CA GLN A 132 -5.86 -13.75 7.67
C GLN A 132 -6.42 -13.05 6.44
N VAL A 133 -7.34 -13.70 5.73
CA VAL A 133 -8.14 -13.05 4.68
C VAL A 133 -9.41 -12.53 5.35
N GLU A 134 -9.49 -11.22 5.54
CA GLU A 134 -10.67 -10.59 6.18
C GLU A 134 -11.79 -10.29 5.20
N LYS A 135 -11.43 -10.04 3.95
CA LYS A 135 -12.38 -9.67 2.91
C LYS A 135 -11.89 -10.19 1.57
N MET A 136 -12.80 -10.69 0.76
CA MET A 136 -12.60 -10.95 -0.65
C MET A 136 -13.97 -10.91 -1.34
N ARG A 137 -14.24 -9.84 -2.09
CA ARG A 137 -15.52 -9.68 -2.77
C ARG A 137 -15.75 -10.82 -3.76
N GLU A 138 -16.98 -11.28 -3.87
CA GLU A 138 -17.41 -12.34 -4.80
C GLU A 138 -16.70 -13.68 -4.63
N THR A 139 -16.03 -13.89 -3.48
CA THR A 139 -15.28 -15.12 -3.21
C THR A 139 -15.58 -15.61 -1.80
N ALA A 140 -15.86 -16.90 -1.65
CA ALA A 140 -15.95 -17.53 -0.33
C ALA A 140 -14.54 -17.58 0.31
N ILE A 141 -14.45 -17.20 1.56
CA ILE A 141 -13.18 -17.15 2.31
C ILE A 141 -13.27 -17.94 3.61
N ASP A 142 -12.14 -18.49 4.03
CA ASP A 142 -11.91 -18.89 5.40
C ASP A 142 -11.31 -17.72 6.17
N MET A 143 -12.06 -17.18 7.11
CA MET A 143 -11.64 -16.02 7.92
C MET A 143 -10.71 -16.42 9.08
N GLN A 144 -10.36 -17.69 9.22
CA GLN A 144 -9.49 -18.12 10.31
C GLN A 144 -8.05 -17.64 10.08
N PRO A 145 -7.40 -17.06 11.09
CA PRO A 145 -6.00 -16.70 11.00
C PRO A 145 -5.14 -17.95 10.90
N ARG A 146 -4.23 -17.97 9.94
CA ARG A 146 -3.33 -19.09 9.65
C ARG A 146 -1.88 -18.72 9.93
N PRO A 147 -1.10 -19.59 10.57
CA PRO A 147 0.31 -19.31 10.77
C PRO A 147 1.06 -19.25 9.44
N TYR A 148 2.06 -18.38 9.38
CA TYR A 148 2.97 -18.31 8.24
C TYR A 148 4.40 -18.07 8.69
N ARG A 149 5.36 -18.38 7.83
CA ARG A 149 6.76 -18.01 7.99
C ARG A 149 7.32 -17.38 6.72
N ILE A 150 8.36 -16.60 6.89
CA ILE A 150 9.15 -16.04 5.79
C ILE A 150 10.38 -16.93 5.64
N THR A 151 10.57 -17.45 4.43
CA THR A 151 11.69 -18.32 4.07
C THR A 151 12.51 -17.71 2.95
N GLN A 152 13.61 -18.34 2.58
CA GLN A 152 14.41 -17.88 1.42
C GLN A 152 13.66 -17.97 0.09
N SER A 153 12.65 -18.84 0.00
CA SER A 153 11.79 -19.00 -1.18
C SER A 153 10.53 -18.14 -1.16
N GLY A 154 10.30 -17.35 -0.10
CA GLY A 154 9.13 -16.47 0.05
C GLY A 154 8.31 -16.77 1.30
N ILE A 155 7.02 -16.45 1.25
CA ILE A 155 6.08 -16.69 2.35
C ILE A 155 5.49 -18.09 2.22
N GLU A 156 5.58 -18.87 3.30
CA GLU A 156 4.97 -20.18 3.44
C GLU A 156 3.83 -20.11 4.44
N VAL A 157 2.60 -20.39 3.99
CA VAL A 157 1.39 -20.38 4.82
C VAL A 157 1.01 -21.82 5.18
N PHE A 158 0.58 -22.04 6.42
CA PHE A 158 0.12 -23.35 6.92
C PHE A 158 -1.41 -23.38 7.02
N PRO A 159 -2.12 -23.70 5.91
CA PRO A 159 -3.58 -23.50 5.83
C PRO A 159 -4.39 -24.49 6.67
N LYS A 160 -3.78 -25.57 7.14
CA LYS A 160 -4.42 -26.61 7.99
C LYS A 160 -4.12 -26.41 9.48
N GLU A 161 -3.19 -25.53 9.83
CA GLU A 161 -2.82 -25.24 11.22
C GLU A 161 -3.69 -24.11 11.78
N SER A 162 -3.98 -24.18 13.07
CA SER A 162 -4.64 -23.11 13.82
C SER A 162 -3.63 -22.37 14.68
N ILE A 163 -3.90 -21.13 14.98
CA ILE A 163 -3.10 -20.31 15.91
C ILE A 163 -3.57 -20.52 17.36
N TYR A 164 -4.82 -20.96 17.55
CA TYR A 164 -5.48 -21.20 18.84
C TYR A 164 -5.84 -22.66 19.01
#